data_3b0396df99e23b550c42ac49c16026d0
#
_entry.id   3b0396df99e23b550c42ac49c16026d0
#
_cell.length_a   1.000
_cell.length_b   1.000
_cell.length_c   1.000
_cell.angle_alpha   90.00
_cell.angle_beta   90.00
_cell.angle_gamma   90.00
#
_symmetry.space_group_name_H-M   'P 1'
#
loop_
_entity.id
_entity.type
_entity.pdbx_description
1 polymer ?
#
loop_
_entity_poly.entity_id
_entity_poly.type
_entity_poly.pdbx_seq_one_letter_code
_entity_poly.pdbx_strand_id
1 'polypeptide(L)'
;MFHQDIYGSGLDHSDSDGIILRTQLTPIFDEFDIDVALQGHDHTYSRSYQLSGDGKEHTAFDRSNAYGEDYLTQNNCYTINSDLVTGTIVDPEGTVYMEANSATGSKYYELIPAQQDYIAERSQTWTPSYSVINMTETAVTITT
;
A
#
# COMPACT_ATOMS: atom_id res chain seq x y z
N MET A 1 -8.79 6.71 4.26
CA MET A 1 -8.88 6.54 2.79
C MET A 1 -8.39 7.80 2.10
N PHE A 2 -7.59 7.68 1.05
CA PHE A 2 -7.01 8.77 0.26
C PHE A 2 -6.78 8.30 -1.19
N HIS A 3 -6.30 9.19 -2.08
CA HIS A 3 -6.24 8.86 -3.51
C HIS A 3 -4.93 8.15 -3.90
N GLN A 4 -3.77 8.74 -3.56
CA GLN A 4 -2.48 8.19 -3.98
C GLN A 4 -2.17 6.88 -3.25
N ASP A 5 -1.51 5.96 -3.93
CA ASP A 5 -1.00 4.75 -3.29
C ASP A 5 0.32 5.03 -2.55
N ILE A 6 0.49 4.36 -1.44
CA ILE A 6 1.72 4.36 -0.65
C ILE A 6 2.47 3.04 -0.87
N TYR A 7 1.74 1.95 -0.76
CA TYR A 7 2.21 0.58 -0.97
C TYR A 7 1.27 -0.13 -1.94
N GLY A 8 1.50 0.06 -3.22
CA GLY A 8 0.75 -0.55 -4.29
C GLY A 8 1.62 -1.44 -5.18
N SER A 9 1.11 -1.77 -6.35
CA SER A 9 1.79 -2.63 -7.30
C SER A 9 1.65 -2.19 -8.76
N GLY A 10 1.14 -0.98 -8.99
CA GLY A 10 1.02 -0.39 -10.32
C GLY A 10 2.34 0.16 -10.85
N LEU A 11 2.59 -0.12 -12.13
CA LEU A 11 3.80 0.33 -12.81
C LEU A 11 3.81 1.86 -12.95
N ASP A 12 4.97 2.48 -12.75
CA ASP A 12 5.23 3.91 -12.85
C ASP A 12 4.58 4.79 -11.74
N HIS A 13 3.97 4.18 -10.72
CA HIS A 13 3.33 4.88 -9.61
C HIS A 13 3.83 4.35 -8.25
N SER A 14 3.54 3.11 -7.92
CA SER A 14 3.94 2.52 -6.64
C SER A 14 5.45 2.46 -6.42
N ASP A 15 6.25 2.43 -7.48
CA ASP A 15 7.71 2.42 -7.47
C ASP A 15 8.35 3.82 -7.60
N SER A 16 7.54 4.86 -7.58
CA SER A 16 8.00 6.25 -7.66
C SER A 16 7.33 7.15 -6.59
N ASP A 17 6.14 7.65 -6.88
CA ASP A 17 5.43 8.57 -5.98
C ASP A 17 5.12 7.95 -4.62
N GLY A 18 4.79 6.65 -4.59
CA GLY A 18 4.50 5.91 -3.37
C GLY A 18 5.66 5.95 -2.38
N ILE A 19 6.90 5.80 -2.83
CA ILE A 19 8.08 5.83 -1.97
C ILE A 19 8.24 7.19 -1.28
N ILE A 20 7.92 8.28 -1.96
CA ILE A 20 7.94 9.62 -1.36
C ILE A 20 6.88 9.74 -0.25
N LEU A 21 5.69 9.23 -0.51
CA LEU A 21 4.59 9.29 0.45
C LEU A 21 4.85 8.42 1.69
N ARG A 22 5.59 7.32 1.56
CA ARG A 22 5.99 6.47 2.69
C ARG A 22 6.71 7.27 3.77
N THR A 23 7.70 8.07 3.40
CA THR A 23 8.48 8.88 4.35
C THR A 23 7.63 9.91 5.11
N GLN A 24 6.50 10.31 4.54
CA GLN A 24 5.65 11.37 5.09
C GLN A 24 4.46 10.82 5.89
N LEU A 25 3.86 9.73 5.44
CA LEU A 25 2.57 9.25 5.95
C LEU A 25 2.69 8.03 6.86
N THR A 26 3.63 7.12 6.60
CA THR A 26 3.76 5.90 7.41
C THR A 26 4.01 6.22 8.90
N PRO A 27 4.88 7.18 9.28
CA PRO A 27 5.06 7.51 10.69
C PRO A 27 3.79 8.03 11.38
N ILE A 28 2.92 8.70 10.62
CA ILE A 28 1.64 9.19 11.13
C ILE A 28 0.68 8.02 11.35
N PHE A 29 0.66 7.07 10.41
CA PHE A 29 -0.21 5.89 10.53
C PHE A 29 0.20 5.01 11.72
N ASP A 30 1.50 4.85 11.94
CA ASP A 30 2.01 4.13 13.11
C ASP A 30 1.69 4.86 14.42
N GLU A 31 1.85 6.19 14.46
CA GLU A 31 1.51 7.00 15.66
C GLU A 31 0.05 6.88 16.05
N PHE A 32 -0.85 6.79 15.08
CA PHE A 32 -2.30 6.71 15.31
C PHE A 32 -2.86 5.30 15.22
N ASP A 33 -2.02 4.28 15.14
CA ASP A 33 -2.41 2.86 15.14
C ASP A 33 -3.50 2.56 14.09
N ILE A 34 -3.20 2.90 12.84
CA ILE A 34 -4.14 2.73 11.73
C ILE A 34 -4.08 1.30 11.20
N ASP A 35 -5.15 0.53 11.33
CA ASP A 35 -5.22 -0.87 10.91
C ASP A 35 -5.29 -1.04 9.39
N VAL A 36 -6.03 -0.16 8.69
CA VAL A 36 -6.29 -0.30 7.24
C VAL A 36 -6.24 1.05 6.54
N ALA A 37 -5.39 1.14 5.53
CA ALA A 37 -5.29 2.26 4.60
C ALA A 37 -5.89 1.87 3.23
N LEU A 38 -7.03 2.46 2.89
CA LEU A 38 -7.62 2.32 1.56
C LEU A 38 -7.07 3.40 0.66
N GLN A 39 -6.41 2.97 -0.39
CA GLN A 39 -5.73 3.81 -1.36
C GLN A 39 -6.25 3.54 -2.78
N GLY A 40 -5.80 4.30 -3.74
CA GLY A 40 -6.20 4.19 -5.13
C GLY A 40 -5.12 4.73 -6.04
N HIS A 41 -5.50 5.36 -7.15
CA HIS A 41 -4.64 5.90 -8.19
C HIS A 41 -4.20 4.84 -9.19
N ASP A 42 -3.57 3.79 -8.75
CA ASP A 42 -3.24 2.65 -9.59
C ASP A 42 -4.49 1.84 -9.87
N HIS A 43 -4.75 1.59 -11.13
CA HIS A 43 -5.91 0.80 -11.53
C HIS A 43 -5.53 -0.69 -11.58
N THR A 44 -4.99 -1.17 -10.48
CA THR A 44 -4.65 -2.57 -10.20
C THR A 44 -5.28 -2.99 -8.88
N TYR A 45 -5.40 -4.27 -8.63
CA TYR A 45 -5.66 -4.77 -7.28
C TYR A 45 -4.35 -5.09 -6.60
N SER A 46 -4.17 -4.56 -5.41
CA SER A 46 -3.07 -4.95 -4.54
C SER A 46 -3.45 -4.84 -3.06
N ARG A 47 -2.84 -5.70 -2.26
CA ARG A 47 -2.94 -5.67 -0.81
C ARG A 47 -1.60 -6.02 -0.20
N SER A 48 -1.14 -5.18 0.70
CA SER A 48 0.09 -5.44 1.44
C SER A 48 -0.11 -6.49 2.53
N TYR A 49 0.99 -7.01 3.06
CA TYR A 49 1.04 -7.55 4.40
C TYR A 49 0.74 -6.45 5.43
N GLN A 50 0.73 -6.77 6.72
CA GLN A 50 0.72 -5.75 7.75
C GLN A 50 2.09 -5.13 7.87
N LEU A 51 2.14 -3.83 7.68
CA LEU A 51 3.37 -3.04 7.61
C LEU A 51 3.37 -1.97 8.68
N SER A 52 4.49 -1.79 9.33
CA SER A 52 4.81 -0.59 10.10
C SER A 52 6.07 0.08 9.53
N GLY A 53 6.36 1.28 9.97
CA GLY A 53 7.62 1.93 9.70
C GLY A 53 8.81 1.10 10.20
N ASP A 54 9.96 1.31 9.62
CA ASP A 54 11.19 0.58 9.98
C ASP A 54 11.94 1.19 11.18
N GLY A 55 11.33 2.18 11.83
CA GLY A 55 11.86 2.87 13.01
C GLY A 55 13.07 3.77 12.73
N LYS A 56 13.40 4.04 11.47
CA LYS A 56 14.52 4.91 11.10
C LYS A 56 14.03 6.29 10.71
N GLU A 57 14.92 7.27 10.84
CA GLU A 57 14.71 8.56 10.18
C GLU A 57 14.97 8.43 8.69
N HIS A 58 14.02 8.88 7.89
CA HIS A 58 14.12 8.89 6.45
C HIS A 58 14.42 10.29 5.92
N THR A 59 15.13 10.35 4.80
CA THR A 59 15.46 11.61 4.14
C THR A 59 14.18 12.33 3.74
N ALA A 60 14.00 13.55 4.21
CA ALA A 60 12.88 14.38 3.80
C ALA A 60 12.85 14.52 2.26
N PHE A 61 11.65 14.58 1.72
CA PHE A 61 11.48 14.80 0.29
C PHE A 61 12.20 16.07 -0.16
N ASP A 62 13.11 15.90 -1.09
CA ASP A 62 13.77 16.97 -1.82
C ASP A 62 13.66 16.66 -3.31
N ARG A 63 13.07 17.57 -4.05
CA ARG A 63 12.86 17.40 -5.50
C ARG A 63 14.14 17.16 -6.28
N SER A 64 15.28 17.60 -5.77
CA SER A 64 16.57 17.41 -6.43
C SER A 64 17.12 15.99 -6.33
N ASN A 65 16.68 15.23 -5.34
CA ASN A 65 17.08 13.84 -5.11
C ASN A 65 15.92 12.84 -5.23
N ALA A 66 14.71 13.33 -5.40
CA ALA A 66 13.54 12.50 -5.66
C ALA A 66 13.78 11.69 -6.95
N TYR A 67 13.35 10.45 -6.92
CA TYR A 67 13.55 9.50 -8.04
C TYR A 67 15.02 9.11 -8.31
N GLY A 68 15.97 9.58 -7.52
CA GLY A 68 17.33 9.06 -7.57
C GLY A 68 17.39 7.63 -6.99
N GLU A 69 18.20 6.77 -7.59
CA GLU A 69 18.34 5.38 -7.14
C GLU A 69 18.72 5.28 -5.65
N ASP A 70 19.62 6.13 -5.18
CA ASP A 70 20.01 6.19 -3.78
C ASP A 70 18.85 6.60 -2.88
N TYR A 71 18.02 7.56 -3.29
CA TYR A 71 16.85 8.00 -2.54
C TYR A 71 15.84 6.88 -2.40
N LEU A 72 15.50 6.20 -3.49
CA LEU A 72 14.54 5.11 -3.51
C LEU A 72 15.02 3.94 -2.62
N THR A 73 16.28 3.61 -2.68
CA THR A 73 16.88 2.52 -1.87
C THR A 73 16.90 2.87 -0.37
N GLN A 74 17.18 4.11 -0.02
CA GLN A 74 17.28 4.56 1.37
C GLN A 74 15.92 4.77 2.05
N ASN A 75 14.87 4.97 1.29
CA ASN A 75 13.53 5.30 1.80
C ASN A 75 12.53 4.15 1.65
N ASN A 76 13.01 2.93 1.64
CA ASN A 76 12.17 1.76 1.80
C ASN A 76 11.80 1.63 3.29
N CYS A 77 10.61 2.14 3.65
CA CYS A 77 10.26 2.54 5.02
C CYS A 77 9.33 1.53 5.71
N TYR A 78 9.56 0.24 5.59
CA TYR A 78 8.64 -0.71 6.22
C TYR A 78 9.33 -1.89 6.89
N THR A 79 8.60 -2.41 7.87
CA THR A 79 8.80 -3.73 8.48
C THR A 79 7.54 -4.55 8.23
N ILE A 80 7.67 -5.81 7.86
CA ILE A 80 6.55 -6.73 7.72
C ILE A 80 6.29 -7.36 9.10
N ASN A 81 5.15 -7.00 9.71
CA ASN A 81 4.79 -7.48 11.06
C ASN A 81 4.05 -8.81 11.02
N SER A 82 3.32 -9.07 9.94
CA SER A 82 2.64 -10.34 9.71
C SER A 82 2.67 -10.69 8.23
N ASP A 83 3.03 -11.93 7.92
CA ASP A 83 3.06 -12.52 6.58
C ASP A 83 1.75 -13.27 6.25
N LEU A 84 0.68 -13.04 7.01
CA LEU A 84 -0.60 -13.67 6.77
C LEU A 84 -1.22 -13.16 5.47
N VAL A 85 -1.40 -14.05 4.51
CA VAL A 85 -2.00 -13.70 3.21
C VAL A 85 -3.52 -13.65 3.31
N THR A 86 -4.13 -14.59 4.02
CA THR A 86 -5.59 -14.66 4.20
C THR A 86 -5.95 -15.08 5.62
N GLY A 87 -7.12 -14.66 6.09
CA GLY A 87 -7.64 -15.02 7.40
C GLY A 87 -7.98 -13.81 8.25
N THR A 88 -8.02 -14.00 9.55
CA THR A 88 -8.32 -12.97 10.52
C THR A 88 -7.10 -12.67 11.36
N ILE A 89 -6.79 -11.40 11.51
CA ILE A 89 -5.77 -10.92 12.44
C ILE A 89 -6.50 -10.23 13.58
N VAL A 90 -6.10 -10.50 14.80
CA VAL A 90 -6.65 -9.92 16.03
C VAL A 90 -5.62 -8.97 16.60
N ASP A 91 -6.06 -7.77 16.94
CA ASP A 91 -5.21 -6.68 17.45
C ASP A 91 -3.97 -6.51 16.54
N PRO A 92 -4.19 -6.10 15.27
CA PRO A 92 -3.12 -6.01 14.29
C PRO A 92 -2.02 -5.04 14.73
N GLU A 93 -0.79 -5.41 14.47
CA GLU A 93 0.34 -4.50 14.58
C GLU A 93 0.70 -4.00 13.18
N GLY A 94 0.57 -2.67 12.96
CA GLY A 94 0.79 -2.03 11.68
C GLY A 94 -0.43 -1.99 10.75
N THR A 95 -0.25 -1.42 9.60
CA THR A 95 -1.29 -1.07 8.64
C THR A 95 -1.31 -2.02 7.44
N VAL A 96 -2.50 -2.47 7.03
CA VAL A 96 -2.72 -3.09 5.71
C VAL A 96 -3.06 -1.99 4.71
N TYR A 97 -2.32 -1.92 3.62
CA TYR A 97 -2.56 -1.03 2.50
C TYR A 97 -3.28 -1.79 1.38
N MET A 98 -4.40 -1.24 0.93
CA MET A 98 -5.22 -1.93 -0.06
C MET A 98 -5.67 -0.99 -1.17
N GLU A 99 -5.57 -1.48 -2.39
CA GLU A 99 -6.04 -0.86 -3.61
C GLU A 99 -6.99 -1.80 -4.36
N ALA A 100 -8.15 -1.28 -4.76
CA ALA A 100 -9.28 -2.10 -5.21
C ALA A 100 -9.50 -2.13 -6.73
N ASN A 101 -8.49 -1.71 -7.54
CA ASN A 101 -8.59 -1.64 -8.99
C ASN A 101 -9.60 -0.59 -9.49
N SER A 102 -10.03 -0.70 -10.75
CA SER A 102 -10.98 0.20 -11.41
C SER A 102 -12.38 -0.39 -11.42
N ALA A 103 -13.30 0.21 -10.66
CA ALA A 103 -14.69 -0.23 -10.62
C ALA A 103 -15.47 0.10 -11.90
N THR A 104 -15.07 1.12 -12.64
CA THR A 104 -15.73 1.53 -13.89
C THR A 104 -15.11 0.90 -15.14
N GLY A 105 -13.89 0.36 -15.03
CA GLY A 105 -13.15 -0.14 -16.18
C GLY A 105 -12.68 0.95 -17.15
N SER A 106 -12.64 2.20 -16.70
CA SER A 106 -12.25 3.33 -17.57
C SER A 106 -10.78 3.32 -17.94
N LYS A 107 -9.94 2.72 -17.09
CA LYS A 107 -8.48 2.63 -17.26
C LYS A 107 -7.93 1.48 -16.44
N TYR A 108 -6.87 0.88 -16.91
CA TYR A 108 -6.11 -0.16 -16.21
C TYR A 108 -4.62 0.09 -16.37
N TYR A 109 -3.85 -0.29 -15.37
CA TYR A 109 -2.39 -0.22 -15.40
C TYR A 109 -1.77 -1.61 -15.37
N GLU A 110 -0.56 -1.70 -15.89
CA GLU A 110 0.28 -2.89 -15.71
C GLU A 110 0.72 -3.03 -14.26
N LEU A 111 0.96 -4.25 -13.86
CA LEU A 111 1.66 -4.51 -12.60
C LEU A 111 3.16 -4.32 -12.77
N ILE A 112 3.84 -3.85 -11.74
CA ILE A 112 5.30 -3.90 -11.68
C ILE A 112 5.73 -5.37 -11.92
N PRO A 113 6.66 -5.64 -12.84
CA PRO A 113 6.96 -7.02 -13.25
C PRO A 113 7.35 -7.94 -12.09
N ALA A 114 8.23 -7.49 -11.20
CA ALA A 114 8.58 -8.23 -10.00
C ALA A 114 7.62 -7.89 -8.86
N GLN A 115 7.02 -8.88 -8.23
CA GLN A 115 6.21 -8.63 -7.04
C GLN A 115 7.09 -8.08 -5.93
N GLN A 116 6.65 -6.98 -5.35
CA GLN A 116 7.28 -6.38 -4.19
C GLN A 116 7.10 -7.31 -2.97
N ASP A 117 8.08 -7.36 -2.11
CA ASP A 117 8.09 -8.22 -0.92
C ASP A 117 7.06 -7.80 0.14
N TYR A 118 6.65 -6.54 0.15
CA TYR A 118 5.56 -6.05 1.02
C TYR A 118 4.16 -6.40 0.52
N ILE A 119 4.01 -6.91 -0.70
CA ILE A 119 2.72 -7.26 -1.30
C ILE A 119 2.34 -8.70 -0.96
N ALA A 120 1.25 -8.88 -0.22
CA ALA A 120 0.66 -10.17 0.08
C ALA A 120 -0.09 -10.76 -1.11
N GLU A 121 -0.84 -9.91 -1.84
CA GLU A 121 -1.63 -10.33 -2.99
C GLU A 121 -1.77 -9.18 -3.99
N ARG A 122 -1.75 -9.51 -5.27
CA ARG A 122 -1.98 -8.57 -6.35
C ARG A 122 -2.59 -9.24 -7.58
N SER A 123 -3.37 -8.48 -8.33
CA SER A 123 -4.00 -8.99 -9.54
C SER A 123 -4.29 -7.86 -10.53
N GLN A 124 -4.21 -8.18 -11.81
CA GLN A 124 -4.75 -7.35 -12.89
C GLN A 124 -5.53 -8.23 -13.86
N THR A 125 -6.83 -8.11 -13.81
CA THR A 125 -7.76 -8.92 -14.61
C THR A 125 -8.24 -8.22 -15.87
N TRP A 126 -7.91 -6.92 -16.02
CA TRP A 126 -8.37 -6.07 -17.14
C TRP A 126 -9.90 -5.98 -17.23
N THR A 127 -10.57 -6.20 -16.12
CA THR A 127 -12.02 -6.11 -15.97
C THR A 127 -12.39 -5.26 -14.76
N PRO A 128 -13.56 -4.59 -14.79
CA PRO A 128 -14.04 -3.88 -13.61
C PRO A 128 -14.14 -4.80 -12.40
N SER A 129 -13.67 -4.32 -11.27
CA SER A 129 -13.78 -5.01 -9.99
C SER A 129 -14.05 -4.04 -8.86
N TYR A 130 -14.56 -4.55 -7.76
CA TYR A 130 -14.82 -3.75 -6.56
C TYR A 130 -14.63 -4.61 -5.32
N SER A 131 -14.39 -3.94 -4.21
CA SER A 131 -14.31 -4.60 -2.91
C SER A 131 -15.46 -4.16 -2.02
N VAL A 132 -15.93 -5.07 -1.20
CA VAL A 132 -16.95 -4.81 -0.19
C VAL A 132 -16.28 -4.75 1.18
N ILE A 133 -16.50 -3.64 1.88
CA ILE A 133 -16.01 -3.46 3.23
C ILE A 133 -17.19 -3.50 4.19
N ASN A 134 -17.14 -4.42 5.12
CA ASN A 134 -18.12 -4.53 6.19
C ASN A 134 -17.44 -4.16 7.51
N MET A 135 -18.02 -3.21 8.22
CA MET A 135 -17.54 -2.73 9.52
C MET A 135 -18.55 -3.05 10.62
N THR A 136 -18.05 -3.59 11.70
CA THR A 136 -18.80 -3.79 12.95
C THR A 136 -18.07 -3.06 14.09
N GLU A 137 -18.58 -3.13 15.29
CA GLU A 137 -17.90 -2.55 16.47
C GLU A 137 -16.55 -3.21 16.77
N THR A 138 -16.32 -4.42 16.29
CA THR A 138 -15.16 -5.24 16.65
C THR A 138 -14.38 -5.78 15.47
N ALA A 139 -14.78 -5.51 14.23
CA ALA A 139 -14.12 -6.07 13.07
C ALA A 139 -14.32 -5.24 11.80
N VAL A 140 -13.30 -5.23 10.96
CA VAL A 140 -13.36 -4.82 9.56
C VAL A 140 -13.13 -6.05 8.69
N THR A 141 -14.05 -6.31 7.77
CA THR A 141 -13.91 -7.40 6.78
C THR A 141 -13.87 -6.81 5.39
N ILE A 142 -12.89 -7.20 4.62
CA ILE A 142 -12.73 -6.78 3.23
C ILE A 142 -12.82 -8.02 2.34
N THR A 143 -13.68 -7.95 1.33
CA THR A 143 -13.86 -9.01 0.32
C THR A 143 -13.75 -8.40 -1.07
N THR A 144 -12.88 -8.93 -1.89
CA THR A 144 -12.66 -8.54 -3.28
C THR A 144 -13.09 -9.65 -4.22
#